data_dc3c764c79146dab594fa48770f8b241
#
_entry.id   dc3c764c79146dab594fa48770f8b241
#
_cell.length_a   1.000
_cell.length_b   1.000
_cell.length_c   1.000
_cell.angle_alpha   90.00
_cell.angle_beta   90.00
_cell.angle_gamma   90.00
#
_symmetry.space_group_name_H-M   'P 1'
#
loop_
_entity.id
_entity.type
_entity.pdbx_description
1 polymer ?
#
loop_
_entity_poly.entity_id
_entity_poly.type
_entity_poly.pdbx_seq_one_letter_code
_entity_poly.pdbx_strand_id
1 'polypeptide(L)'
;MKTLIIGYVWPEPNSSAAGSRMIQLIKTFRAQNWKVEFASPAQTTEHMEDLSQFGVTTASIDLNHDSFNDYITTYSPDMVVFDRFMMEEQFGWRVEKYAPSALRVLNTEDLHSLRDARHTAVKQGRPFVQSDMHSDLGVREIASIYRSDLTLMISEYEAELLKREFSVPETHIMHLPFMLDTQSLTAKPFADRKDFVIIGNFRHAPNWDAVLQLKQVYWPKIRKHLPDAKLNIYGAYPPPKATQLHNEKEGFLVKGWAENAFEVIEDARIMLS
;
A
#
# COMPACT_ATOMS: atom_id res chain seq x y z
N MET A 1 1.49 -17.33 19.42
CA MET A 1 2.09 -15.98 19.41
C MET A 1 1.00 -14.92 19.57
N LYS A 2 1.34 -13.85 20.24
CA LYS A 2 0.51 -12.65 20.45
C LYS A 2 1.12 -11.50 19.65
N THR A 3 0.43 -11.06 18.62
CA THR A 3 0.94 -10.10 17.64
C THR A 3 0.16 -8.79 17.74
N LEU A 4 0.88 -7.68 17.81
CA LEU A 4 0.34 -6.35 17.67
C LEU A 4 0.74 -5.80 16.29
N ILE A 5 -0.22 -5.34 15.50
CA ILE A 5 0.03 -4.59 14.27
C ILE A 5 -0.25 -3.12 14.57
N ILE A 6 0.72 -2.24 14.33
CA ILE A 6 0.55 -0.79 14.44
C ILE A 6 0.39 -0.22 13.04
N GLY A 7 -0.86 0.06 12.66
CA GLY A 7 -1.23 0.53 11.33
C GLY A 7 -1.07 2.03 11.18
N TYR A 8 -0.49 2.47 10.07
CA TYR A 8 -0.47 3.88 9.68
C TYR A 8 -1.89 4.40 9.40
N VAL A 9 -2.71 3.55 8.78
CA VAL A 9 -4.14 3.75 8.54
C VAL A 9 -4.88 2.45 8.82
N TRP A 10 -6.19 2.52 8.96
CA TRP A 10 -7.03 1.33 8.99
C TRP A 10 -7.01 0.63 7.63
N PRO A 11 -6.99 -0.71 7.57
CA PRO A 11 -6.97 -1.44 6.30
C PRO A 11 -8.24 -1.20 5.47
N GLU A 12 -8.06 -0.85 4.21
CA GLU A 12 -9.12 -0.66 3.22
C GLU A 12 -8.83 -1.55 1.99
N PRO A 13 -9.15 -2.86 2.04
CA PRO A 13 -8.79 -3.81 0.98
C PRO A 13 -9.42 -3.48 -0.36
N ASN A 14 -10.62 -2.87 -0.36
CA ASN A 14 -11.34 -2.49 -1.57
C ASN A 14 -10.98 -1.08 -2.08
N SER A 15 -10.01 -0.41 -1.44
CA SER A 15 -9.57 0.94 -1.80
C SER A 15 -8.08 1.04 -2.11
N SER A 16 -7.27 0.11 -1.59
CA SER A 16 -5.82 0.17 -1.77
C SER A 16 -5.16 -1.21 -1.74
N ALA A 17 -4.08 -1.36 -2.52
CA ALA A 17 -3.24 -2.55 -2.50
C ALA A 17 -2.63 -2.80 -1.11
N ALA A 18 -2.22 -1.74 -0.40
CA ALA A 18 -1.71 -1.82 0.96
C ALA A 18 -2.76 -2.37 1.95
N GLY A 19 -4.03 -1.93 1.82
CA GLY A 19 -5.14 -2.50 2.60
C GLY A 19 -5.34 -3.99 2.33
N SER A 20 -5.35 -4.41 1.06
CA SER A 20 -5.44 -5.82 0.67
C SER A 20 -4.29 -6.64 1.24
N ARG A 21 -3.05 -6.13 1.15
CA ARG A 21 -1.87 -6.79 1.72
C ARG A 21 -1.96 -6.94 3.23
N MET A 22 -2.41 -5.90 3.93
CA MET A 22 -2.57 -5.96 5.39
C MET A 22 -3.57 -7.05 5.78
N ILE A 23 -4.68 -7.20 5.07
CA ILE A 23 -5.63 -8.30 5.29
C ILE A 23 -4.98 -9.66 5.01
N GLN A 24 -4.14 -9.77 3.99
CA GLN A 24 -3.41 -11.02 3.70
C GLN A 24 -2.45 -11.39 4.85
N LEU A 25 -1.70 -10.43 5.40
CA LEU A 25 -0.84 -10.65 6.57
C LEU A 25 -1.66 -11.09 7.79
N ILE A 26 -2.76 -10.40 8.08
CA ILE A 26 -3.68 -10.75 9.18
C ILE A 26 -4.18 -12.19 9.02
N LYS A 27 -4.70 -12.54 7.83
CA LYS A 27 -5.17 -13.91 7.55
C LYS A 27 -4.07 -14.95 7.72
N THR A 28 -2.85 -14.64 7.31
CA THR A 28 -1.69 -15.53 7.46
C THR A 28 -1.37 -15.77 8.93
N PHE A 29 -1.34 -14.73 9.77
CA PHE A 29 -1.12 -14.86 11.19
C PHE A 29 -2.25 -15.64 11.89
N ARG A 30 -3.50 -15.34 11.51
CA ARG A 30 -4.66 -16.05 12.08
C ARG A 30 -4.70 -17.52 11.68
N ALA A 31 -4.26 -17.89 10.48
CA ALA A 31 -4.14 -19.28 10.04
C ALA A 31 -3.13 -20.08 10.88
N GLN A 32 -2.14 -19.41 11.49
CA GLN A 32 -1.21 -19.99 12.46
C GLN A 32 -1.76 -19.99 13.90
N ASN A 33 -3.04 -19.69 14.11
CA ASN A 33 -3.68 -19.54 15.41
C ASN A 33 -3.03 -18.46 16.31
N TRP A 34 -2.41 -17.45 15.70
CA TRP A 34 -1.86 -16.33 16.47
C TRP A 34 -2.98 -15.38 16.91
N LYS A 35 -2.85 -14.85 18.11
CA LYS A 35 -3.72 -13.78 18.59
C LYS A 35 -3.24 -12.47 17.99
N VAL A 36 -4.09 -11.82 17.20
CA VAL A 36 -3.75 -10.57 16.51
C VAL A 36 -4.60 -9.44 17.05
N GLU A 37 -3.96 -8.32 17.35
CA GLU A 37 -4.60 -7.03 17.60
C GLU A 37 -4.06 -6.00 16.62
N PHE A 38 -4.93 -5.15 16.10
CA PHE A 38 -4.59 -4.07 15.19
C PHE A 38 -4.84 -2.73 15.89
N ALA A 39 -3.79 -1.92 16.04
CA ALA A 39 -3.86 -0.61 16.65
C ALA A 39 -3.52 0.48 15.62
N SER A 40 -4.21 1.60 15.65
CA SER A 40 -3.92 2.72 14.75
C SER A 40 -4.22 4.07 15.41
N PRO A 41 -3.40 5.11 15.14
CA PRO A 41 -3.70 6.48 15.51
C PRO A 41 -4.62 7.19 14.51
N ALA A 42 -4.94 6.55 13.38
CA ALA A 42 -5.74 7.13 12.32
C ALA A 42 -7.24 7.16 12.67
N GLN A 43 -7.95 8.14 12.12
CA GLN A 43 -9.41 8.16 12.14
C GLN A 43 -9.97 7.00 11.32
N THR A 44 -11.13 6.50 11.72
CA THR A 44 -11.89 5.52 10.93
C THR A 44 -12.41 6.15 9.63
N THR A 45 -12.56 5.33 8.59
CA THR A 45 -13.05 5.75 7.28
C THR A 45 -14.24 4.92 6.83
N GLU A 46 -14.96 5.38 5.80
CA GLU A 46 -16.11 4.67 5.23
C GLU A 46 -15.75 3.33 4.55
N HIS A 47 -14.49 3.18 4.11
CA HIS A 47 -14.00 1.98 3.44
C HIS A 47 -13.14 1.09 4.35
N MET A 48 -13.07 1.41 5.64
CA MET A 48 -12.35 0.60 6.62
C MET A 48 -12.98 -0.78 6.74
N GLU A 49 -12.13 -1.81 6.69
CA GLU A 49 -12.55 -3.20 6.86
C GLU A 49 -12.91 -3.51 8.33
N ASP A 50 -13.96 -4.28 8.53
CA ASP A 50 -14.28 -4.83 9.85
C ASP A 50 -13.34 -6.00 10.19
N LEU A 51 -12.30 -5.71 10.95
CA LEU A 51 -11.30 -6.71 11.32
C LEU A 51 -11.83 -7.79 12.29
N SER A 52 -12.97 -7.56 12.93
CA SER A 52 -13.59 -8.54 13.85
C SER A 52 -13.98 -9.83 13.13
N GLN A 53 -14.36 -9.77 11.85
CA GLN A 53 -14.66 -10.93 11.02
C GLN A 53 -13.47 -11.89 10.83
N PHE A 54 -12.25 -11.39 11.01
CA PHE A 54 -11.01 -12.20 11.00
C PHE A 54 -10.58 -12.63 12.41
N GLY A 55 -11.38 -12.33 13.45
CA GLY A 55 -11.05 -12.60 14.84
C GLY A 55 -9.91 -11.73 15.38
N VAL A 56 -9.80 -10.49 14.86
CA VAL A 56 -8.81 -9.48 15.28
C VAL A 56 -9.48 -8.46 16.18
N THR A 57 -8.85 -8.16 17.32
CA THR A 57 -9.25 -7.04 18.17
C THR A 57 -8.62 -5.75 17.67
N THR A 58 -9.30 -4.62 17.88
CA THR A 58 -8.82 -3.31 17.45
C THR A 58 -8.65 -2.35 18.62
N ALA A 59 -7.67 -1.47 18.52
CA ALA A 59 -7.43 -0.41 19.50
C ALA A 59 -7.12 0.92 18.81
N SER A 60 -7.61 2.02 19.38
CA SER A 60 -7.14 3.36 19.00
C SER A 60 -5.96 3.73 19.91
N ILE A 61 -4.91 4.28 19.32
CA ILE A 61 -3.70 4.71 20.02
C ILE A 61 -3.39 6.15 19.66
N ASP A 62 -2.73 6.87 20.57
CA ASP A 62 -2.39 8.27 20.35
C ASP A 62 -0.92 8.44 19.98
N LEU A 63 -0.65 9.35 19.01
CA LEU A 63 0.70 9.77 18.69
C LEU A 63 1.27 10.64 19.82
N ASN A 64 2.55 10.41 20.15
CA ASN A 64 3.29 11.22 21.13
C ASN A 64 2.64 11.29 22.53
N HIS A 65 1.87 10.28 22.90
CA HIS A 65 1.19 10.20 24.20
C HIS A 65 1.65 9.00 25.02
N ASP A 66 1.76 9.16 26.35
CA ASP A 66 2.28 8.12 27.23
C ASP A 66 1.32 6.94 27.47
N SER A 67 0.04 7.10 27.11
CA SER A 67 -0.93 5.99 27.19
C SER A 67 -0.49 4.76 26.41
N PHE A 68 0.29 4.92 25.35
CA PHE A 68 0.85 3.79 24.60
C PHE A 68 1.83 2.97 25.43
N ASN A 69 2.56 3.59 26.39
CA ASN A 69 3.50 2.87 27.24
C ASN A 69 2.79 1.84 28.14
N ASP A 70 1.68 2.25 28.76
CA ASP A 70 0.85 1.38 29.60
C ASP A 70 0.15 0.32 28.74
N TYR A 71 -0.34 0.71 27.56
CA TYR A 71 -0.98 -0.18 26.60
C TYR A 71 -0.03 -1.31 26.17
N ILE A 72 1.17 -0.99 25.69
CA ILE A 72 2.12 -2.00 25.19
C ILE A 72 2.64 -2.91 26.31
N THR A 73 2.86 -2.34 27.52
CA THR A 73 3.25 -3.12 28.71
C THR A 73 2.15 -4.12 29.09
N THR A 74 0.90 -3.68 29.13
CA THR A 74 -0.24 -4.52 29.49
C THR A 74 -0.54 -5.55 28.39
N TYR A 75 -0.47 -5.13 27.13
CA TYR A 75 -0.69 -6.02 26.02
C TYR A 75 0.41 -7.08 25.92
N SER A 76 1.66 -6.74 26.19
CA SER A 76 2.82 -7.66 26.21
C SER A 76 2.85 -8.60 24.98
N PRO A 77 3.11 -8.08 23.76
CA PRO A 77 3.16 -8.90 22.55
C PRO A 77 4.44 -9.71 22.45
N ASP A 78 4.37 -10.84 21.73
CA ASP A 78 5.56 -11.58 21.27
C ASP A 78 6.18 -10.95 20.02
N MET A 79 5.35 -10.25 19.20
CA MET A 79 5.76 -9.59 17.98
C MET A 79 4.97 -8.31 17.77
N VAL A 80 5.65 -7.26 17.30
CA VAL A 80 5.03 -6.01 16.83
C VAL A 80 5.36 -5.82 15.35
N VAL A 81 4.33 -5.60 14.53
CA VAL A 81 4.45 -5.27 13.11
C VAL A 81 4.14 -3.79 12.93
N PHE A 82 5.10 -3.03 12.45
CA PHE A 82 4.92 -1.62 12.09
C PHE A 82 4.52 -1.51 10.62
N ASP A 83 3.35 -0.95 10.34
CA ASP A 83 2.93 -0.66 8.97
C ASP A 83 3.54 0.66 8.50
N ARG A 84 4.59 0.55 7.71
CA ARG A 84 5.43 1.63 7.22
C ARG A 84 6.41 2.20 8.27
N PHE A 85 7.51 2.76 7.78
CA PHE A 85 8.59 3.25 8.64
C PHE A 85 8.15 4.34 9.64
N MET A 86 7.12 5.16 9.28
CA MET A 86 6.62 6.20 10.18
C MET A 86 6.03 5.62 11.47
N MET A 87 5.47 4.41 11.45
CA MET A 87 4.96 3.77 12.65
C MET A 87 6.08 3.22 13.51
N GLU A 88 7.13 2.68 12.91
CA GLU A 88 8.34 2.30 13.64
C GLU A 88 8.98 3.52 14.30
N GLU A 89 9.13 4.61 13.57
CA GLU A 89 9.71 5.86 14.08
C GLU A 89 8.93 6.44 15.28
N GLN A 90 7.60 6.35 15.26
CA GLN A 90 6.75 6.85 16.34
C GLN A 90 6.70 5.93 17.55
N PHE A 91 6.66 4.64 17.33
CA PHE A 91 6.36 3.66 18.39
C PHE A 91 7.52 2.70 18.68
N GLY A 92 8.48 2.52 17.78
CA GLY A 92 9.53 1.51 17.88
C GLY A 92 10.36 1.63 19.16
N TRP A 93 10.81 2.84 19.51
CA TRP A 93 11.57 3.11 20.71
C TRP A 93 10.76 2.82 22.01
N ARG A 94 9.42 2.98 21.96
CA ARG A 94 8.53 2.64 23.08
C ARG A 94 8.37 1.12 23.21
N VAL A 95 8.25 0.43 22.08
CA VAL A 95 8.23 -1.05 22.06
C VAL A 95 9.55 -1.60 22.60
N GLU A 96 10.69 -1.07 22.17
CA GLU A 96 12.00 -1.46 22.69
C GLU A 96 12.11 -1.27 24.20
N LYS A 97 11.59 -0.18 24.72
CA LYS A 97 11.66 0.14 26.15
C LYS A 97 10.68 -0.66 27.01
N TYR A 98 9.43 -0.83 26.56
CA TYR A 98 8.33 -1.35 27.39
C TYR A 98 7.90 -2.79 27.04
N ALA A 99 8.37 -3.33 25.92
CA ALA A 99 8.19 -4.73 25.50
C ALA A 99 9.48 -5.26 24.84
N PRO A 100 10.63 -5.24 25.54
CA PRO A 100 11.95 -5.49 24.94
C PRO A 100 12.14 -6.91 24.37
N SER A 101 11.30 -7.86 24.74
CA SER A 101 11.32 -9.23 24.21
C SER A 101 10.49 -9.39 22.92
N ALA A 102 9.73 -8.38 22.52
CA ALA A 102 8.92 -8.45 21.33
C ALA A 102 9.78 -8.35 20.06
N LEU A 103 9.57 -9.26 19.11
CA LEU A 103 10.15 -9.15 17.77
C LEU A 103 9.57 -7.92 17.05
N ARG A 104 10.43 -7.05 16.55
CA ARG A 104 10.05 -5.83 15.82
C ARG A 104 10.14 -6.07 14.32
N VAL A 105 9.00 -6.09 13.65
CA VAL A 105 8.89 -6.36 12.21
C VAL A 105 8.41 -5.10 11.52
N LEU A 106 9.13 -4.65 10.50
CA LEU A 106 8.71 -3.52 9.66
C LEU A 106 8.08 -4.05 8.37
N ASN A 107 6.83 -3.70 8.10
CA ASN A 107 6.20 -3.87 6.80
C ASN A 107 6.28 -2.55 6.04
N THR A 108 7.23 -2.45 5.10
CA THR A 108 7.52 -1.18 4.39
C THR A 108 6.46 -0.82 3.38
N GLU A 109 5.72 -1.80 2.85
CA GLU A 109 4.95 -1.72 1.61
C GLU A 109 5.89 -1.49 0.40
N ASP A 110 6.20 -0.26 0.05
CA ASP A 110 7.24 0.16 -0.90
C ASP A 110 8.29 1.05 -0.21
N LEU A 111 9.40 1.29 -0.87
CA LEU A 111 10.38 2.27 -0.39
C LEU A 111 9.89 3.69 -0.68
N HIS A 112 9.47 4.38 0.38
CA HIS A 112 8.98 5.75 0.31
C HIS A 112 10.06 6.70 -0.21
N SER A 113 11.32 6.48 0.18
CA SER A 113 12.48 7.26 -0.31
C SER A 113 12.69 7.11 -1.80
N LEU A 114 12.55 5.91 -2.35
CA LEU A 114 12.65 5.67 -3.79
C LEU A 114 11.52 6.35 -4.54
N ARG A 115 10.30 6.24 -4.04
CA ARG A 115 9.12 6.88 -4.63
C ARG A 115 9.25 8.40 -4.62
N ASP A 116 9.66 8.99 -3.49
CA ASP A 116 9.85 10.43 -3.35
C ASP A 116 10.97 10.95 -4.24
N ALA A 117 12.10 10.26 -4.29
CA ALA A 117 13.23 10.60 -5.14
C ALA A 117 12.84 10.60 -6.62
N ARG A 118 12.12 9.58 -7.09
CA ARG A 118 11.59 9.51 -8.46
C ARG A 118 10.61 10.63 -8.75
N HIS A 119 9.69 10.92 -7.82
CA HIS A 119 8.72 12.00 -7.94
C HIS A 119 9.43 13.37 -8.05
N THR A 120 10.43 13.61 -7.22
CA THR A 120 11.22 14.85 -7.22
C THR A 120 12.00 15.00 -8.53
N ALA A 121 12.62 13.94 -9.03
CA ALA A 121 13.32 13.96 -10.32
C ALA A 121 12.37 14.33 -11.48
N VAL A 122 11.19 13.71 -11.52
CA VAL A 122 10.16 14.03 -12.53
C VAL A 122 9.71 15.48 -12.44
N LYS A 123 9.44 16.01 -11.24
CA LYS A 123 9.09 17.43 -11.06
C LYS A 123 10.18 18.40 -11.52
N GLN A 124 11.44 17.99 -11.37
CA GLN A 124 12.61 18.78 -11.78
C GLN A 124 12.94 18.60 -13.27
N GLY A 125 12.21 17.76 -14.01
CA GLY A 125 12.45 17.48 -15.43
C GLY A 125 13.80 16.81 -15.70
N ARG A 126 14.36 16.06 -14.74
CA ARG A 126 15.64 15.36 -14.85
C ARG A 126 15.49 13.85 -14.62
N PRO A 127 16.44 13.04 -15.08
CA PRO A 127 16.52 11.63 -14.72
C PRO A 127 16.68 11.44 -13.21
N PHE A 128 16.08 10.36 -12.67
CA PHE A 128 16.36 9.84 -11.33
C PHE A 128 17.79 9.28 -11.28
N VAL A 129 18.51 9.56 -10.20
CA VAL A 129 19.78 8.94 -9.85
C VAL A 129 19.71 8.37 -8.43
N GLN A 130 20.46 7.29 -8.15
CA GLN A 130 20.34 6.59 -6.86
C GLN A 130 20.68 7.45 -5.65
N SER A 131 21.62 8.41 -5.80
CA SER A 131 21.94 9.37 -4.73
C SER A 131 20.74 10.23 -4.30
N ASP A 132 19.68 10.34 -5.11
CA ASP A 132 18.47 11.06 -4.73
C ASP A 132 17.72 10.40 -3.54
N MET A 133 18.00 9.12 -3.29
CA MET A 133 17.45 8.41 -2.14
C MET A 133 18.09 8.79 -0.80
N HIS A 134 19.24 9.47 -0.81
CA HIS A 134 19.93 9.94 0.40
C HIS A 134 19.37 11.27 0.92
N SER A 135 18.06 11.43 0.83
CA SER A 135 17.29 12.54 1.39
C SER A 135 17.03 12.33 2.89
N ASP A 136 16.53 13.35 3.57
CA ASP A 136 16.09 13.24 4.99
C ASP A 136 15.05 12.13 5.15
N LEU A 137 14.13 11.97 4.19
CA LEU A 137 13.17 10.88 4.17
C LEU A 137 13.87 9.52 4.08
N GLY A 138 14.87 9.42 3.20
CA GLY A 138 15.65 8.19 3.03
C GLY A 138 16.42 7.81 4.29
N VAL A 139 17.07 8.78 4.94
CA VAL A 139 17.79 8.54 6.19
C VAL A 139 16.84 8.00 7.28
N ARG A 140 15.65 8.56 7.41
CA ARG A 140 14.65 8.12 8.40
C ARG A 140 14.13 6.70 8.11
N GLU A 141 13.80 6.42 6.85
CA GLU A 141 13.32 5.10 6.42
C GLU A 141 14.39 4.02 6.64
N ILE A 142 15.64 4.28 6.22
CA ILE A 142 16.76 3.35 6.43
C ILE A 142 17.05 3.14 7.92
N ALA A 143 16.98 4.20 8.73
CA ALA A 143 17.13 4.07 10.18
C ALA A 143 16.06 3.17 10.79
N SER A 144 14.80 3.27 10.32
CA SER A 144 13.71 2.39 10.79
C SER A 144 13.92 0.92 10.39
N ILE A 145 14.46 0.69 9.18
CA ILE A 145 14.84 -0.65 8.73
C ILE A 145 15.91 -1.25 9.66
N TYR A 146 16.95 -0.49 9.99
CA TYR A 146 18.04 -0.95 10.86
C TYR A 146 17.63 -1.14 12.34
N ARG A 147 16.60 -0.43 12.82
CA ARG A 147 16.07 -0.63 14.19
C ARG A 147 15.11 -1.82 14.28
N SER A 148 14.62 -2.31 13.17
CA SER A 148 13.75 -3.49 13.12
C SER A 148 14.55 -4.78 13.06
N ASP A 149 14.03 -5.86 13.67
CA ASP A 149 14.69 -7.17 13.62
C ASP A 149 14.46 -7.85 12.26
N LEU A 150 13.35 -7.51 11.58
CA LEU A 150 13.02 -8.02 10.25
C LEU A 150 12.23 -6.96 9.46
N THR A 151 12.52 -6.83 8.18
CA THR A 151 11.79 -5.96 7.24
C THR A 151 11.13 -6.79 6.14
N LEU A 152 9.82 -6.65 5.98
CA LEU A 152 9.05 -7.31 4.93
C LEU A 152 9.01 -6.41 3.69
N MET A 153 9.48 -6.93 2.56
CA MET A 153 9.54 -6.21 1.27
C MET A 153 8.66 -6.90 0.23
N ILE A 154 7.83 -6.12 -0.47
CA ILE A 154 6.98 -6.63 -1.56
C ILE A 154 7.80 -6.81 -2.84
N SER A 155 8.72 -5.90 -3.09
CA SER A 155 9.51 -5.81 -4.31
C SER A 155 10.90 -6.42 -4.11
N GLU A 156 11.23 -7.45 -4.90
CA GLU A 156 12.57 -8.02 -4.94
C GLU A 156 13.61 -6.98 -5.40
N TYR A 157 13.25 -6.14 -6.37
CA TYR A 157 14.11 -5.04 -6.82
C TYR A 157 14.47 -4.08 -5.66
N GLU A 158 13.50 -3.71 -4.84
CA GLU A 158 13.73 -2.81 -3.70
C GLU A 158 14.52 -3.50 -2.58
N ALA A 159 14.29 -4.80 -2.36
CA ALA A 159 15.09 -5.60 -1.44
C ALA A 159 16.58 -5.62 -1.86
N GLU A 160 16.85 -5.86 -3.14
CA GLU A 160 18.21 -5.82 -3.68
C GLU A 160 18.81 -4.40 -3.64
N LEU A 161 18.00 -3.37 -3.85
CA LEU A 161 18.42 -1.97 -3.73
C LEU A 161 18.89 -1.65 -2.30
N LEU A 162 18.16 -2.09 -1.28
CA LEU A 162 18.55 -1.91 0.13
C LEU A 162 19.88 -2.58 0.46
N LYS A 163 20.11 -3.78 -0.04
CA LYS A 163 21.37 -4.51 0.17
C LYS A 163 22.53 -3.78 -0.49
N ARG A 164 22.36 -3.38 -1.75
CA ARG A 164 23.43 -2.80 -2.56
C ARG A 164 23.78 -1.37 -2.18
N GLU A 165 22.79 -0.50 -2.01
CA GLU A 165 23.01 0.93 -1.82
C GLU A 165 23.14 1.33 -0.33
N PHE A 166 22.48 0.57 0.56
CA PHE A 166 22.45 0.88 1.98
C PHE A 166 23.10 -0.19 2.86
N SER A 167 23.67 -1.24 2.26
CA SER A 167 24.34 -2.33 2.99
C SER A 167 23.45 -3.01 4.05
N VAL A 168 22.13 -3.02 3.85
CA VAL A 168 21.21 -3.71 4.76
C VAL A 168 21.50 -5.21 4.71
N PRO A 169 21.77 -5.89 5.84
CA PRO A 169 22.05 -7.32 5.86
C PRO A 169 20.88 -8.13 5.29
N GLU A 170 21.19 -9.17 4.51
CA GLU A 170 20.16 -10.05 3.95
C GLU A 170 19.26 -10.68 5.02
N THR A 171 19.84 -10.97 6.20
CA THR A 171 19.09 -11.51 7.35
C THR A 171 18.04 -10.55 7.93
N HIS A 172 18.11 -9.26 7.60
CA HIS A 172 17.13 -8.26 8.02
C HIS A 172 15.99 -8.07 7.01
N ILE A 173 16.06 -8.71 5.85
CA ILE A 173 15.09 -8.52 4.76
C ILE A 173 14.44 -9.85 4.43
N MET A 174 13.11 -9.85 4.38
CA MET A 174 12.32 -10.94 3.84
C MET A 174 11.51 -10.43 2.65
N HIS A 175 11.80 -10.96 1.46
CA HIS A 175 10.94 -10.74 0.30
C HIS A 175 9.62 -11.50 0.53
N LEU A 176 8.54 -10.77 0.71
CA LEU A 176 7.20 -11.30 0.89
C LEU A 176 6.23 -10.57 -0.04
N PRO A 177 6.03 -11.08 -1.28
CA PRO A 177 5.13 -10.47 -2.26
C PRO A 177 3.66 -10.57 -1.83
N PHE A 178 2.74 -10.05 -2.67
CA PHE A 178 1.31 -10.24 -2.48
C PHE A 178 0.95 -11.73 -2.50
N MET A 179 0.15 -12.16 -1.54
CA MET A 179 -0.33 -13.54 -1.38
C MET A 179 -1.73 -13.66 -2.00
N LEU A 180 -1.78 -13.63 -3.34
CA LEU A 180 -3.05 -13.67 -4.06
C LEU A 180 -3.64 -15.09 -4.06
N ASP A 181 -4.93 -15.20 -3.75
CA ASP A 181 -5.69 -16.44 -3.96
C ASP A 181 -6.11 -16.52 -5.43
N THR A 182 -5.50 -17.44 -6.16
CA THR A 182 -5.75 -17.63 -7.60
C THR A 182 -6.82 -18.69 -7.88
N GLN A 183 -7.33 -19.39 -6.88
CA GLN A 183 -8.24 -20.54 -7.08
C GLN A 183 -9.64 -20.12 -7.54
N SER A 184 -10.03 -18.88 -7.35
CA SER A 184 -11.37 -18.36 -7.68
C SER A 184 -11.46 -17.55 -8.98
N LEU A 185 -10.35 -17.38 -9.71
CA LEU A 185 -10.30 -16.49 -10.86
C LEU A 185 -10.64 -17.28 -12.16
N THR A 186 -11.90 -17.23 -12.58
CA THR A 186 -12.32 -17.61 -13.93
C THR A 186 -12.37 -16.36 -14.81
N ALA A 187 -11.39 -16.21 -15.68
CA ALA A 187 -11.37 -15.06 -16.60
C ALA A 187 -12.37 -15.27 -17.75
N LYS A 188 -13.18 -14.25 -18.08
CA LYS A 188 -14.01 -14.26 -19.29
C LYS A 188 -13.12 -14.39 -20.54
N PRO A 189 -13.59 -15.10 -21.60
CA PRO A 189 -12.90 -15.13 -22.88
C PRO A 189 -12.63 -13.72 -23.42
N PHE A 190 -11.54 -13.55 -24.16
CA PHE A 190 -11.17 -12.25 -24.73
C PHE A 190 -12.29 -11.62 -25.58
N ALA A 191 -13.04 -12.45 -26.32
CA ALA A 191 -14.14 -11.99 -27.17
C ALA A 191 -15.30 -11.36 -26.39
N ASP A 192 -15.52 -11.79 -25.14
CA ASP A 192 -16.59 -11.32 -24.27
C ASP A 192 -16.20 -10.08 -23.46
N ARG A 193 -14.90 -9.75 -23.43
CA ARG A 193 -14.37 -8.59 -22.74
C ARG A 193 -14.33 -7.37 -23.66
N LYS A 194 -14.51 -6.18 -23.09
CA LYS A 194 -14.56 -4.91 -23.82
C LYS A 194 -13.75 -3.85 -23.11
N ASP A 195 -13.35 -2.82 -23.87
CA ASP A 195 -12.80 -1.58 -23.36
C ASP A 195 -11.47 -1.74 -22.56
N PHE A 196 -11.05 -0.62 -22.04
CA PHE A 196 -9.85 -0.49 -21.21
C PHE A 196 -10.27 -0.14 -19.78
N VAL A 197 -9.47 -0.56 -18.81
CA VAL A 197 -9.66 -0.20 -17.41
C VAL A 197 -8.34 0.26 -16.79
N ILE A 198 -8.44 1.22 -15.90
CA ILE A 198 -7.41 1.53 -14.88
C ILE A 198 -8.09 1.60 -13.53
N ILE A 199 -7.44 1.05 -12.50
CA ILE A 199 -7.94 1.10 -11.14
C ILE A 199 -6.83 1.53 -10.19
N GLY A 200 -7.12 2.48 -9.29
CA GLY A 200 -6.16 2.94 -8.30
C GLY A 200 -6.70 4.05 -7.42
N ASN A 201 -6.31 4.05 -6.15
CA ASN A 201 -6.70 5.07 -5.19
C ASN A 201 -6.18 6.45 -5.62
N PHE A 202 -7.06 7.44 -5.76
CA PHE A 202 -6.71 8.79 -6.21
C PHE A 202 -5.88 9.60 -5.21
N ARG A 203 -5.84 9.20 -3.94
CA ARG A 203 -4.95 9.80 -2.93
C ARG A 203 -3.49 9.42 -3.13
N HIS A 204 -3.21 8.34 -3.88
CA HIS A 204 -1.86 7.93 -4.23
C HIS A 204 -1.36 8.73 -5.44
N ALA A 205 -0.33 9.54 -5.25
CA ALA A 205 0.16 10.47 -6.27
C ALA A 205 0.52 9.82 -7.62
N PRO A 206 1.19 8.64 -7.68
CA PRO A 206 1.45 7.94 -8.93
C PRO A 206 0.18 7.59 -9.72
N ASN A 207 -0.89 7.17 -9.04
CA ASN A 207 -2.16 6.84 -9.70
C ASN A 207 -2.80 8.08 -10.33
N TRP A 208 -2.74 9.23 -9.62
CA TRP A 208 -3.22 10.49 -10.17
C TRP A 208 -2.42 10.93 -11.40
N ASP A 209 -1.08 10.83 -11.33
CA ASP A 209 -0.22 11.14 -12.48
C ASP A 209 -0.52 10.22 -13.67
N ALA A 210 -0.69 8.92 -13.43
CA ALA A 210 -1.07 7.96 -14.48
C ALA A 210 -2.37 8.36 -15.19
N VAL A 211 -3.40 8.78 -14.43
CA VAL A 211 -4.66 9.26 -15.02
C VAL A 211 -4.45 10.50 -15.88
N LEU A 212 -3.59 11.44 -15.45
CA LEU A 212 -3.25 12.63 -16.25
C LEU A 212 -2.47 12.27 -17.51
N GLN A 213 -1.48 11.38 -17.43
CA GLN A 213 -0.72 10.89 -18.58
C GLN A 213 -1.63 10.16 -19.59
N LEU A 214 -2.55 9.33 -19.08
CA LEU A 214 -3.56 8.70 -19.92
C LEU A 214 -4.41 9.74 -20.65
N LYS A 215 -4.93 10.73 -19.95
CA LYS A 215 -5.79 11.77 -20.54
C LYS A 215 -5.07 12.59 -21.61
N GLN A 216 -3.85 13.00 -21.32
CA GLN A 216 -3.13 13.99 -22.14
C GLN A 216 -2.32 13.37 -23.27
N VAL A 217 -1.75 12.17 -23.05
CA VAL A 217 -0.75 11.61 -23.95
C VAL A 217 -1.21 10.31 -24.61
N TYR A 218 -1.66 9.34 -23.84
CA TYR A 218 -1.87 7.97 -24.35
C TYR A 218 -3.27 7.78 -24.92
N TRP A 219 -4.31 8.22 -24.23
CA TRP A 219 -5.69 8.01 -24.64
C TRP A 219 -6.03 8.62 -26.00
N PRO A 220 -5.62 9.87 -26.33
CA PRO A 220 -5.83 10.43 -27.66
C PRO A 220 -5.20 9.59 -28.77
N LYS A 221 -4.03 8.98 -28.52
CA LYS A 221 -3.36 8.11 -29.49
C LYS A 221 -4.12 6.79 -29.68
N ILE A 222 -4.58 6.19 -28.58
CA ILE A 222 -5.40 4.95 -28.62
C ILE A 222 -6.69 5.21 -29.39
N ARG A 223 -7.40 6.29 -29.08
CA ARG A 223 -8.67 6.66 -29.74
C ARG A 223 -8.53 6.92 -31.22
N LYS A 224 -7.38 7.38 -31.68
CA LYS A 224 -7.10 7.56 -33.11
C LYS A 224 -7.18 6.22 -33.87
N HIS A 225 -6.79 5.12 -33.26
CA HIS A 225 -6.80 3.77 -33.87
C HIS A 225 -8.05 2.97 -33.49
N LEU A 226 -8.64 3.25 -32.34
CA LEU A 226 -9.83 2.58 -31.79
C LEU A 226 -10.89 3.62 -31.41
N PRO A 227 -11.58 4.22 -32.40
CA PRO A 227 -12.47 5.37 -32.17
C PRO A 227 -13.66 5.08 -31.23
N ASP A 228 -14.09 3.84 -31.10
CA ASP A 228 -15.22 3.45 -30.24
C ASP A 228 -14.79 2.92 -28.87
N ALA A 229 -13.48 2.78 -28.63
CA ALA A 229 -12.98 2.27 -27.35
C ALA A 229 -13.31 3.22 -26.18
N LYS A 230 -13.51 2.67 -25.00
CA LYS A 230 -13.71 3.40 -23.76
C LYS A 230 -12.59 3.05 -22.76
N LEU A 231 -12.22 4.03 -21.96
CA LEU A 231 -11.34 3.86 -20.80
C LEU A 231 -12.16 4.12 -19.54
N ASN A 232 -12.36 3.07 -18.76
CA ASN A 232 -13.06 3.14 -17.49
C ASN A 232 -12.02 3.32 -16.36
N ILE A 233 -12.16 4.41 -15.59
CA ILE A 233 -11.22 4.83 -14.56
C ILE A 233 -11.90 4.65 -13.22
N TYR A 234 -11.44 3.67 -12.45
CA TYR A 234 -11.94 3.38 -11.12
C TYR A 234 -10.93 3.77 -10.04
N GLY A 235 -11.44 4.15 -8.89
CA GLY A 235 -10.59 4.41 -7.72
C GLY A 235 -11.34 5.06 -6.59
N ALA A 236 -10.91 4.77 -5.37
CA ALA A 236 -11.42 5.41 -4.16
C ALA A 236 -10.98 6.88 -4.08
N TYR A 237 -11.79 7.68 -3.41
CA TYR A 237 -11.53 9.09 -3.11
C TYR A 237 -11.24 9.98 -4.33
N PRO A 238 -12.07 9.95 -5.40
CA PRO A 238 -11.87 10.80 -6.57
C PRO A 238 -12.04 12.28 -6.18
N PRO A 239 -11.01 13.10 -6.37
CA PRO A 239 -11.14 14.55 -6.13
C PRO A 239 -12.00 15.18 -7.23
N PRO A 240 -12.61 16.36 -7.00
CA PRO A 240 -13.43 17.06 -8.01
C PRO A 240 -12.72 17.24 -9.36
N LYS A 241 -11.41 17.49 -9.33
CA LYS A 241 -10.59 17.59 -10.55
C LYS A 241 -10.52 16.29 -11.38
N ALA A 242 -10.69 15.13 -10.74
CA ALA A 242 -10.73 13.85 -11.46
C ALA A 242 -12.07 13.67 -12.18
N THR A 243 -13.18 14.00 -11.55
CA THR A 243 -14.51 13.93 -12.17
C THR A 243 -14.65 14.91 -13.34
N GLN A 244 -13.96 16.06 -13.30
CA GLN A 244 -13.91 17.01 -14.40
C GLN A 244 -13.23 16.46 -15.68
N LEU A 245 -12.42 15.41 -15.56
CA LEU A 245 -11.81 14.74 -16.72
C LEU A 245 -12.78 13.80 -17.46
N HIS A 246 -13.93 13.48 -16.86
CA HIS A 246 -14.94 12.62 -17.46
C HIS A 246 -15.43 13.20 -18.78
N ASN A 247 -15.37 12.42 -19.84
CA ASN A 247 -15.81 12.84 -21.18
C ASN A 247 -16.31 11.64 -21.99
N GLU A 248 -17.62 11.50 -22.10
CA GLU A 248 -18.25 10.41 -22.84
C GLU A 248 -17.92 10.43 -24.34
N LYS A 249 -17.82 11.62 -24.95
CA LYS A 249 -17.49 11.75 -26.39
C LYS A 249 -16.09 11.24 -26.69
N GLU A 250 -15.18 11.43 -25.77
CA GLU A 250 -13.81 10.91 -25.89
C GLU A 250 -13.68 9.47 -25.35
N GLY A 251 -14.72 8.89 -24.78
CA GLY A 251 -14.67 7.58 -24.14
C GLY A 251 -13.76 7.55 -22.90
N PHE A 252 -13.53 8.69 -22.23
CA PHE A 252 -12.72 8.80 -21.02
C PHE A 252 -13.65 8.90 -19.81
N LEU A 253 -13.89 7.77 -19.13
CA LEU A 253 -14.99 7.61 -18.18
C LEU A 253 -14.48 7.46 -16.77
N VAL A 254 -14.57 8.53 -15.97
CA VAL A 254 -14.28 8.45 -14.53
C VAL A 254 -15.49 7.87 -13.82
N LYS A 255 -15.34 6.68 -13.23
CA LYS A 255 -16.42 5.88 -12.62
C LYS A 255 -16.43 5.99 -11.09
N GLY A 256 -15.34 6.44 -10.47
CA GLY A 256 -15.22 6.49 -9.03
C GLY A 256 -14.85 5.15 -8.40
N TRP A 257 -15.26 4.95 -7.16
CA TRP A 257 -14.97 3.73 -6.43
C TRP A 257 -15.72 2.51 -6.97
N ALA A 258 -15.06 1.36 -6.96
CA ALA A 258 -15.66 0.06 -7.26
C ALA A 258 -15.58 -0.81 -6.01
N GLU A 259 -16.70 -1.40 -5.63
CA GLU A 259 -16.78 -2.31 -4.48
C GLU A 259 -15.89 -3.55 -4.68
N ASN A 260 -15.88 -4.07 -5.90
CA ASN A 260 -15.08 -5.23 -6.28
C ASN A 260 -14.21 -4.90 -7.49
N ALA A 261 -12.90 -4.81 -7.27
CA ALA A 261 -11.94 -4.54 -8.33
C ALA A 261 -11.88 -5.67 -9.38
N PHE A 262 -12.07 -6.92 -8.96
CA PHE A 262 -11.98 -8.07 -9.87
C PHE A 262 -13.13 -8.06 -10.89
N GLU A 263 -14.35 -7.70 -10.50
CA GLU A 263 -15.49 -7.63 -11.41
C GLU A 263 -15.26 -6.62 -12.54
N VAL A 264 -14.72 -5.43 -12.21
CA VAL A 264 -14.46 -4.40 -13.22
C VAL A 264 -13.26 -4.73 -14.10
N ILE A 265 -12.27 -5.48 -13.59
CA ILE A 265 -11.12 -5.97 -14.36
C ILE A 265 -11.53 -7.13 -15.28
N GLU A 266 -12.39 -8.03 -14.78
CA GLU A 266 -12.86 -9.21 -15.54
C GLU A 266 -13.59 -8.83 -16.83
N ASP A 267 -14.34 -7.73 -16.81
CA ASP A 267 -15.07 -7.20 -17.97
C ASP A 267 -14.16 -6.46 -18.97
N ALA A 268 -12.99 -6.05 -18.53
CA ALA A 268 -12.08 -5.26 -19.36
C ALA A 268 -11.20 -6.14 -20.24
N ARG A 269 -11.01 -5.70 -21.50
CA ARG A 269 -10.11 -6.37 -22.44
C ARG A 269 -8.65 -6.12 -22.11
N ILE A 270 -8.34 -4.90 -21.65
CA ILE A 270 -6.99 -4.46 -21.32
C ILE A 270 -7.04 -3.63 -20.03
N MET A 271 -6.21 -4.02 -19.06
CA MET A 271 -5.92 -3.20 -17.90
C MET A 271 -4.64 -2.40 -18.17
N LEU A 272 -4.70 -1.10 -17.90
CA LEU A 272 -3.55 -0.19 -17.97
C LEU A 272 -3.00 0.04 -16.55
N SER A 273 -1.68 0.00 -16.42
CA SER A 273 -0.99 0.22 -15.15
C SER A 273 0.33 0.96 -15.36
#